data_ef13bc05cccd4dc1d8bb59f3f15320da
#
_entry.id   ef13bc05cccd4dc1d8bb59f3f15320da
#
_cell.length_a   1.000
_cell.length_b   1.000
_cell.length_c   1.000
_cell.angle_alpha   90.00
_cell.angle_beta   90.00
_cell.angle_gamma   90.00
#
_symmetry.space_group_name_H-M   'P 1'
#
loop_
_entity.id
_entity.type
_entity.pdbx_description
1 polymer ?
#
loop_
_entity_poly.entity_id
_entity_poly.type
_entity_poly.pdbx_seq_one_letter_code
_entity_poly.pdbx_strand_id
1 'polypeptide(L)'
;MILLILLSWSIVSFSPIFSQAEEPRPKESLWHLMPLESDLKGWKLDGEPQTAEGIRLFELINGGAEEYVKEGFRRAVMATYRNNEGKRINLDIYEMLSPESAKSIHRKKAGDKGQKVSVGEEAAMEDYYLNFQKGAYQVTLSGYDTQRETLEWLLRMARLVAERISASP
;
A
#
# COMPACT_ATOMS: atom_id res chain seq x y z
N MET A 1 47.10 22.48 55.38
CA MET A 1 47.08 21.45 54.30
C MET A 1 45.63 21.05 54.15
N ILE A 2 44.92 21.70 53.19
CA ILE A 2 43.47 21.53 52.96
C ILE A 2 43.34 20.57 51.78
N LEU A 3 42.71 19.41 52.04
CA LEU A 3 42.48 18.35 51.04
C LEU A 3 41.14 18.65 50.34
N LEU A 4 41.19 19.07 49.06
CA LEU A 4 40.05 19.27 48.21
C LEU A 4 39.63 17.92 47.58
N ILE A 5 38.50 17.38 48.02
CA ILE A 5 37.87 16.20 47.41
C ILE A 5 36.98 16.66 46.24
N LEU A 6 37.41 16.40 45.00
CA LEU A 6 36.62 16.61 43.80
C LEU A 6 35.66 15.43 43.63
N LEU A 7 34.37 15.63 43.89
CA LEU A 7 33.29 14.69 43.54
C LEU A 7 32.97 14.87 42.06
N SER A 8 33.34 13.89 41.21
CA SER A 8 32.91 13.81 39.84
C SER A 8 31.48 13.26 39.78
N TRP A 9 30.53 14.11 39.39
CA TRP A 9 29.19 13.67 39.06
C TRP A 9 29.16 13.16 37.61
N SER A 10 29.00 11.84 37.44
CA SER A 10 28.70 11.24 36.16
C SER A 10 27.23 11.48 35.85
N ILE A 11 26.96 12.35 34.84
CA ILE A 11 25.60 12.55 34.31
C ILE A 11 25.30 11.38 33.38
N VAL A 12 24.50 10.43 33.85
CA VAL A 12 23.92 9.40 33.00
C VAL A 12 22.80 10.05 32.20
N SER A 13 23.11 10.34 30.93
CA SER A 13 22.09 10.82 29.97
C SER A 13 21.15 9.68 29.64
N PHE A 14 19.96 9.71 30.24
CA PHE A 14 18.85 8.84 29.88
C PHE A 14 18.21 9.42 28.60
N SER A 15 18.55 8.86 27.45
CA SER A 15 17.83 9.16 26.21
C SER A 15 16.50 8.42 26.24
N PRO A 16 15.35 9.12 26.23
CA PRO A 16 14.07 8.44 26.11
C PRO A 16 14.01 7.79 24.72
N ILE A 17 13.83 6.46 24.70
CA ILE A 17 13.45 5.74 23.50
C ILE A 17 12.00 6.15 23.22
N PHE A 18 11.81 7.19 22.41
CA PHE A 18 10.51 7.48 21.82
C PHE A 18 10.22 6.33 20.84
N SER A 19 9.41 5.38 21.27
CA SER A 19 8.64 4.56 20.37
C SER A 19 7.82 5.52 19.53
N GLN A 20 8.18 5.70 18.24
CA GLN A 20 7.33 6.42 17.30
C GLN A 20 6.05 5.60 17.17
N ALA A 21 5.04 5.97 17.93
CA ALA A 21 3.68 5.54 17.67
C ALA A 21 3.33 6.06 16.26
N GLU A 22 2.99 5.15 15.36
CA GLU A 22 2.59 5.49 13.99
C GLU A 22 1.40 6.46 14.09
N GLU A 23 1.55 7.69 13.61
CA GLU A 23 0.51 8.71 13.61
C GLU A 23 -0.76 8.18 12.91
N PRO A 24 -1.96 8.41 13.46
CA PRO A 24 -3.19 7.96 12.84
C PRO A 24 -3.34 8.56 11.45
N ARG A 25 -3.43 7.71 10.44
CA ARG A 25 -3.53 8.12 9.04
C ARG A 25 -4.86 8.83 8.79
N PRO A 26 -4.88 9.99 8.10
CA PRO A 26 -6.10 10.73 7.83
C PRO A 26 -7.13 9.87 7.08
N LYS A 27 -8.37 9.79 7.57
CA LYS A 27 -9.46 9.04 6.90
C LYS A 27 -9.83 9.62 5.53
N GLU A 28 -9.52 10.89 5.29
CA GLU A 28 -9.72 11.56 4.00
C GLU A 28 -8.76 11.09 2.90
N SER A 29 -7.61 10.51 3.29
CA SER A 29 -6.66 9.90 2.35
C SER A 29 -6.88 8.39 2.29
N LEU A 30 -6.59 7.75 1.15
CA LEU A 30 -6.62 6.28 1.02
C LEU A 30 -5.52 5.56 1.81
N TRP A 31 -4.67 6.27 2.53
CA TRP A 31 -3.57 5.70 3.30
C TRP A 31 -4.04 4.72 4.38
N HIS A 32 -5.23 4.93 4.92
CA HIS A 32 -5.82 4.02 5.91
C HIS A 32 -6.08 2.61 5.36
N LEU A 33 -6.19 2.47 4.03
CA LEU A 33 -6.36 1.18 3.35
C LEU A 33 -5.04 0.44 3.14
N MET A 34 -3.90 1.14 3.22
CA MET A 34 -2.58 0.54 3.00
C MET A 34 -2.20 -0.34 4.19
N PRO A 35 -1.57 -1.52 3.97
CA PRO A 35 -1.03 -2.33 5.05
C PRO A 35 -0.04 -1.55 5.90
N LEU A 36 -0.05 -1.76 7.23
CA LEU A 36 0.92 -1.22 8.15
C LEU A 36 2.20 -2.08 8.13
N GLU A 37 3.34 -1.49 8.46
CA GLU A 37 4.59 -2.25 8.59
C GLU A 37 4.50 -3.35 9.66
N SER A 38 3.70 -3.13 10.71
CA SER A 38 3.38 -4.12 11.74
C SER A 38 2.66 -5.37 11.20
N ASP A 39 1.89 -5.25 10.10
CA ASP A 39 1.18 -6.35 9.46
C ASP A 39 2.10 -7.15 8.52
N LEU A 40 3.22 -6.54 8.12
CA LEU A 40 4.10 -6.98 7.05
C LEU A 40 5.49 -7.32 7.60
N LYS A 41 5.65 -8.49 8.22
CA LYS A 41 6.95 -8.92 8.77
C LYS A 41 8.09 -8.80 7.76
N GLY A 42 9.00 -7.84 8.00
CA GLY A 42 10.19 -7.63 7.16
C GLY A 42 9.98 -6.76 5.92
N TRP A 43 8.78 -6.24 5.68
CA TRP A 43 8.48 -5.26 4.63
C TRP A 43 8.22 -3.88 5.21
N LYS A 44 8.76 -2.86 4.58
CA LYS A 44 8.62 -1.45 4.96
C LYS A 44 8.28 -0.61 3.75
N LEU A 45 7.65 0.54 3.98
CA LEU A 45 7.48 1.54 2.92
C LEU A 45 8.85 1.98 2.38
N ASP A 46 8.97 2.05 1.05
CA ASP A 46 10.15 2.51 0.32
C ASP A 46 9.85 3.90 -0.26
N GLY A 47 9.94 4.91 0.58
CA GLY A 47 9.58 6.29 0.28
C GLY A 47 8.15 6.66 0.70
N GLU A 48 7.77 7.90 0.42
CA GLU A 48 6.42 8.40 0.71
C GLU A 48 5.41 7.93 -0.33
N PRO A 49 4.20 7.50 0.08
CA PRO A 49 3.12 7.18 -0.85
C PRO A 49 2.72 8.41 -1.66
N GLN A 50 2.50 8.21 -2.95
CA GLN A 50 2.01 9.24 -3.86
C GLN A 50 0.48 9.20 -3.93
N THR A 51 -0.15 10.37 -4.06
CA THR A 51 -1.61 10.48 -4.16
C THR A 51 -2.02 11.34 -5.35
N ALA A 52 -3.15 11.00 -5.94
CA ALA A 52 -3.78 11.83 -6.97
C ALA A 52 -5.28 11.90 -6.79
N GLU A 53 -5.89 13.01 -7.21
CA GLU A 53 -7.33 13.21 -7.31
C GLU A 53 -7.68 13.77 -8.68
N GLY A 54 -8.77 13.27 -9.26
CA GLY A 54 -9.26 13.73 -10.56
C GLY A 54 -8.21 13.70 -11.66
N ILE A 55 -8.05 14.83 -12.36
CA ILE A 55 -7.13 14.94 -13.50
C ILE A 55 -5.65 14.77 -13.13
N ARG A 56 -5.28 14.94 -11.87
CA ARG A 56 -3.88 14.76 -11.42
C ARG A 56 -3.39 13.31 -11.53
N LEU A 57 -4.28 12.36 -11.82
CA LEU A 57 -3.85 10.99 -12.11
C LEU A 57 -2.87 10.92 -13.29
N PHE A 58 -3.00 11.81 -14.27
CA PHE A 58 -2.08 11.87 -15.41
C PHE A 58 -0.63 12.24 -15.02
N GLU A 59 -0.42 12.83 -13.84
CA GLU A 59 0.91 13.12 -13.32
C GLU A 59 1.60 11.88 -12.72
N LEU A 60 0.79 10.90 -12.25
CA LEU A 60 1.29 9.71 -11.57
C LEU A 60 1.46 8.50 -12.47
N ILE A 61 0.55 8.30 -13.43
CA ILE A 61 0.61 7.11 -14.30
C ILE A 61 0.78 7.51 -15.77
N ASN A 62 1.80 6.92 -16.39
CA ASN A 62 2.06 7.05 -17.81
C ASN A 62 1.18 6.08 -18.61
N GLY A 63 0.16 6.61 -19.26
CA GLY A 63 -0.80 5.82 -20.01
C GLY A 63 -1.88 5.17 -19.11
N GLY A 64 -3.05 4.95 -19.67
CA GLY A 64 -4.19 4.37 -18.96
C GLY A 64 -4.91 5.32 -17.99
N ALA A 65 -4.38 6.49 -17.61
CA ALA A 65 -5.08 7.46 -16.80
C ALA A 65 -6.41 7.91 -17.42
N GLU A 66 -6.43 8.10 -18.73
CA GLU A 66 -7.65 8.45 -19.49
C GLU A 66 -8.77 7.42 -19.28
N GLU A 67 -8.43 6.13 -19.24
CA GLU A 67 -9.39 5.06 -19.02
C GLU A 67 -10.01 5.13 -17.62
N TYR A 68 -9.18 5.33 -16.59
CA TYR A 68 -9.66 5.52 -15.21
C TYR A 68 -10.57 6.75 -15.10
N VAL A 69 -10.16 7.88 -15.68
CA VAL A 69 -10.94 9.13 -15.63
C VAL A 69 -12.29 8.95 -16.35
N LYS A 70 -12.32 8.30 -17.51
CA LYS A 70 -13.57 7.99 -18.24
C LYS A 70 -14.50 7.09 -17.45
N GLU A 71 -13.97 6.14 -16.68
CA GLU A 71 -14.76 5.24 -15.83
C GLU A 71 -15.14 5.84 -14.48
N GLY A 72 -14.80 7.10 -14.22
CA GLY A 72 -15.20 7.77 -12.99
C GLY A 72 -14.19 7.63 -11.85
N PHE A 73 -12.93 7.86 -12.13
CA PHE A 73 -11.87 7.95 -11.11
C PHE A 73 -12.13 9.11 -10.14
N ARG A 74 -11.91 8.86 -8.86
CA ARG A 74 -11.97 9.89 -7.81
C ARG A 74 -10.57 10.23 -7.30
N ARG A 75 -9.90 9.25 -6.69
CA ARG A 75 -8.57 9.43 -6.08
C ARG A 75 -7.80 8.11 -6.03
N ALA A 76 -6.49 8.22 -5.89
CA ALA A 76 -5.61 7.07 -5.75
C ALA A 76 -4.53 7.30 -4.69
N VAL A 77 -4.00 6.20 -4.18
CA VAL A 77 -2.72 6.15 -3.47
C VAL A 77 -1.86 5.07 -4.09
N MET A 78 -0.58 5.39 -4.28
CA MET A 78 0.44 4.50 -4.83
C MET A 78 1.61 4.42 -3.85
N ALA A 79 2.04 3.22 -3.54
CA ALA A 79 3.11 2.97 -2.60
C ALA A 79 4.01 1.84 -3.06
N THR A 80 5.28 1.92 -2.73
CA THR A 80 6.22 0.82 -2.89
C THR A 80 6.60 0.30 -1.51
N TYR A 81 6.58 -1.01 -1.34
CA TYR A 81 7.11 -1.70 -0.18
C TYR A 81 8.40 -2.41 -0.56
N ARG A 82 9.38 -2.42 0.35
CA ARG A 82 10.65 -3.11 0.18
C ARG A 82 10.94 -4.01 1.37
N ASN A 83 11.43 -5.21 1.12
CA ASN A 83 11.90 -6.12 2.16
C ASN A 83 13.40 -5.98 2.44
N ASN A 84 13.90 -6.71 3.44
CA ASN A 84 15.31 -6.68 3.83
C ASN A 84 16.27 -7.24 2.76
N GLU A 85 15.76 -7.99 1.79
CA GLU A 85 16.53 -8.53 0.66
C GLU A 85 16.53 -7.58 -0.56
N GLY A 86 15.86 -6.42 -0.45
CA GLY A 86 15.74 -5.43 -1.53
C GLY A 86 14.64 -5.74 -2.55
N LYS A 87 13.84 -6.80 -2.36
CA LYS A 87 12.67 -7.08 -3.20
C LYS A 87 11.63 -5.99 -2.98
N ARG A 88 10.90 -5.65 -4.04
CA ARG A 88 9.88 -4.60 -4.02
C ARG A 88 8.52 -5.13 -4.42
N ILE A 89 7.47 -4.56 -3.83
CA ILE A 89 6.08 -4.73 -4.24
C ILE A 89 5.47 -3.34 -4.33
N ASN A 90 4.88 -3.03 -5.48
CA ASN A 90 4.06 -1.84 -5.65
C ASN A 90 2.62 -2.15 -5.30
N LEU A 91 1.96 -1.21 -4.67
CA LEU A 91 0.54 -1.23 -4.33
C LEU A 91 -0.11 0.05 -4.82
N ASP A 92 -1.09 -0.08 -5.69
CA ASP A 92 -1.89 1.01 -6.20
C ASP A 92 -3.36 0.77 -5.81
N ILE A 93 -3.97 1.73 -5.13
CA ILE A 93 -5.39 1.70 -4.73
C ILE A 93 -6.09 2.87 -5.42
N TYR A 94 -7.08 2.55 -6.25
CA TYR A 94 -7.91 3.52 -6.94
C TYR A 94 -9.32 3.48 -6.39
N GLU A 95 -9.83 4.63 -5.92
CA GLU A 95 -11.24 4.82 -5.59
C GLU A 95 -11.97 5.34 -6.82
N MET A 96 -13.02 4.65 -7.19
CA MET A 96 -13.90 4.99 -8.31
C MET A 96 -15.22 5.59 -7.78
N LEU A 97 -16.01 6.20 -8.65
CA LEU A 97 -17.31 6.78 -8.29
C LEU A 97 -18.33 5.72 -7.84
N SER A 98 -18.21 4.49 -8.33
CA SER A 98 -19.12 3.40 -7.98
C SER A 98 -18.44 2.01 -8.03
N PRO A 99 -19.07 0.99 -7.42
CA PRO A 99 -18.60 -0.40 -7.57
C PRO A 99 -18.59 -0.87 -9.03
N GLU A 100 -19.54 -0.42 -9.85
CA GLU A 100 -19.63 -0.77 -11.28
C GLU A 100 -18.43 -0.20 -12.05
N SER A 101 -18.05 1.05 -11.75
CA SER A 101 -16.85 1.69 -12.31
C SER A 101 -15.58 0.93 -11.93
N ALA A 102 -15.44 0.56 -10.66
CA ALA A 102 -14.30 -0.22 -10.19
C ALA A 102 -14.23 -1.59 -10.86
N LYS A 103 -15.37 -2.25 -11.03
CA LYS A 103 -15.48 -3.54 -11.72
C LYS A 103 -15.17 -3.45 -13.20
N SER A 104 -15.60 -2.37 -13.88
CA SER A 104 -15.28 -2.11 -15.28
C SER A 104 -13.76 -2.01 -15.49
N ILE A 105 -13.09 -1.19 -14.68
CA ILE A 105 -11.63 -1.05 -14.75
C ILE A 105 -10.91 -2.37 -14.40
N HIS A 106 -11.37 -3.07 -13.34
CA HIS A 106 -10.78 -4.36 -12.97
C HIS A 106 -10.79 -5.34 -14.15
N ARG A 107 -11.94 -5.50 -14.82
CA ARG A 107 -12.08 -6.42 -15.95
C ARG A 107 -11.17 -6.07 -17.13
N LYS A 108 -11.01 -4.78 -17.42
CA LYS A 108 -10.07 -4.31 -18.46
C LYS A 108 -8.61 -4.61 -18.10
N LYS A 109 -8.24 -4.49 -16.81
CA LYS A 109 -6.88 -4.74 -16.33
C LYS A 109 -6.57 -6.21 -16.12
N ALA A 110 -7.53 -7.00 -15.65
CA ALA A 110 -7.34 -8.44 -15.41
C ALA A 110 -7.14 -9.24 -16.71
N GLY A 111 -7.69 -8.75 -17.82
CA GLY A 111 -7.65 -9.47 -19.10
C GLY A 111 -8.28 -10.88 -19.00
N ASP A 112 -8.10 -11.66 -20.07
CA ASP A 112 -8.68 -13.03 -20.16
C ASP A 112 -7.73 -14.12 -19.65
N LYS A 113 -6.46 -13.79 -19.35
CA LYS A 113 -5.40 -14.77 -19.06
C LYS A 113 -5.13 -14.97 -17.56
N GLY A 114 -5.54 -14.04 -16.73
CA GLY A 114 -5.26 -14.09 -15.29
C GLY A 114 -5.94 -15.27 -14.60
N GLN A 115 -5.21 -15.98 -13.75
CA GLN A 115 -5.76 -17.01 -12.87
C GLN A 115 -6.64 -16.35 -11.81
N LYS A 116 -7.88 -16.82 -11.65
CA LYS A 116 -8.78 -16.34 -10.60
C LYS A 116 -8.22 -16.68 -9.21
N VAL A 117 -8.20 -15.71 -8.33
CA VAL A 117 -7.79 -15.86 -6.93
C VAL A 117 -8.86 -15.34 -5.98
N SER A 118 -8.89 -15.86 -4.74
CA SER A 118 -9.91 -15.49 -3.76
C SER A 118 -9.46 -14.28 -2.95
N VAL A 119 -9.71 -13.07 -3.49
CA VAL A 119 -9.48 -11.77 -2.86
C VAL A 119 -10.56 -10.80 -3.33
N GLY A 120 -11.10 -9.96 -2.44
CA GLY A 120 -12.14 -9.00 -2.80
C GLY A 120 -13.40 -9.67 -3.34
N GLU A 121 -14.06 -9.05 -4.31
CA GLU A 121 -15.24 -9.57 -5.01
C GLU A 121 -14.87 -10.25 -6.34
N GLU A 122 -13.94 -9.64 -7.09
CA GLU A 122 -13.33 -10.23 -8.29
C GLU A 122 -11.83 -10.00 -8.22
N ALA A 123 -11.03 -11.05 -8.49
CA ALA A 123 -9.57 -10.93 -8.53
C ALA A 123 -8.95 -11.90 -9.55
N ALA A 124 -7.86 -11.44 -10.16
CA ALA A 124 -7.04 -12.20 -11.08
C ALA A 124 -5.56 -11.97 -10.81
N MET A 125 -4.76 -13.03 -10.96
CA MET A 125 -3.30 -12.97 -10.89
C MET A 125 -2.70 -13.53 -12.17
N GLU A 126 -1.80 -12.77 -12.77
CA GLU A 126 -1.01 -13.16 -13.94
C GLU A 126 0.45 -12.83 -13.68
N ASP A 127 1.33 -13.82 -13.76
CA ASP A 127 2.75 -13.68 -13.44
C ASP A 127 2.95 -13.06 -12.05
N TYR A 128 3.61 -11.90 -11.99
CA TYR A 128 3.85 -11.11 -10.78
C TYR A 128 2.83 -9.98 -10.56
N TYR A 129 1.67 -10.06 -11.19
CA TYR A 129 0.64 -9.02 -11.20
C TYR A 129 -0.66 -9.54 -10.59
N LEU A 130 -1.17 -8.89 -9.56
CA LEU A 130 -2.44 -9.19 -8.94
C LEU A 130 -3.36 -7.98 -9.00
N ASN A 131 -4.53 -8.17 -9.61
CA ASN A 131 -5.58 -7.16 -9.63
C ASN A 131 -6.81 -7.66 -8.90
N PHE A 132 -7.44 -6.81 -8.11
CA PHE A 132 -8.75 -7.13 -7.56
C PHE A 132 -9.66 -5.90 -7.46
N GLN A 133 -10.95 -6.17 -7.37
CA GLN A 133 -11.98 -5.17 -7.13
C GLN A 133 -12.74 -5.52 -5.83
N LYS A 134 -13.08 -4.49 -5.05
CA LYS A 134 -13.96 -4.60 -3.90
C LYS A 134 -14.68 -3.28 -3.63
N GLY A 135 -16.03 -3.29 -3.59
CA GLY A 135 -16.81 -2.07 -3.51
C GLY A 135 -16.43 -1.10 -4.62
N ALA A 136 -16.25 0.16 -4.31
CA ALA A 136 -15.81 1.19 -5.26
C ALA A 136 -14.30 1.24 -5.49
N TYR A 137 -13.55 0.22 -5.06
CA TYR A 137 -12.08 0.20 -5.17
C TYR A 137 -11.60 -0.80 -6.19
N GLN A 138 -10.68 -0.38 -7.06
CA GLN A 138 -9.83 -1.25 -7.87
C GLN A 138 -8.42 -1.17 -7.30
N VAL A 139 -7.79 -2.31 -7.12
CA VAL A 139 -6.46 -2.42 -6.50
C VAL A 139 -5.55 -3.26 -7.37
N THR A 140 -4.32 -2.79 -7.52
CA THR A 140 -3.25 -3.49 -8.23
C THR A 140 -2.07 -3.70 -7.28
N LEU A 141 -1.52 -4.90 -7.29
CA LEU A 141 -0.22 -5.19 -6.70
C LEU A 141 0.70 -5.77 -7.77
N SER A 142 1.94 -5.31 -7.80
CA SER A 142 2.94 -5.87 -8.72
C SER A 142 4.26 -6.14 -7.99
N GLY A 143 4.77 -7.35 -8.16
CA GLY A 143 6.13 -7.72 -7.79
C GLY A 143 7.08 -7.53 -8.97
N TYR A 144 8.33 -7.99 -8.82
CA TYR A 144 9.34 -7.91 -9.87
C TYR A 144 9.83 -9.28 -10.35
N ASP A 145 9.31 -10.35 -9.74
CA ASP A 145 9.60 -11.73 -10.13
C ASP A 145 8.39 -12.64 -9.90
N THR A 146 8.46 -13.84 -10.46
CA THR A 146 7.42 -14.88 -10.37
C THR A 146 7.75 -15.93 -9.31
N GLN A 147 8.67 -15.65 -8.39
CA GLN A 147 9.01 -16.59 -7.33
C GLN A 147 7.80 -16.78 -6.41
N ARG A 148 7.62 -18.00 -5.94
CA ARG A 148 6.49 -18.39 -5.08
C ARG A 148 6.35 -17.45 -3.88
N GLU A 149 7.45 -17.07 -3.26
CA GLU A 149 7.44 -16.14 -2.12
C GLU A 149 6.87 -14.77 -2.49
N THR A 150 7.23 -14.21 -3.65
CA THR A 150 6.68 -12.95 -4.14
C THR A 150 5.17 -13.05 -4.34
N LEU A 151 4.69 -14.13 -4.97
CA LEU A 151 3.26 -14.35 -5.19
C LEU A 151 2.48 -14.51 -3.88
N GLU A 152 3.04 -15.21 -2.89
CA GLU A 152 2.46 -15.34 -1.55
C GLU A 152 2.34 -13.98 -0.84
N TRP A 153 3.35 -13.10 -0.99
CA TRP A 153 3.29 -11.75 -0.45
C TRP A 153 2.27 -10.86 -1.17
N LEU A 154 2.16 -10.94 -2.51
CA LEU A 154 1.11 -10.24 -3.24
C LEU A 154 -0.29 -10.61 -2.72
N LEU A 155 -0.55 -11.91 -2.56
CA LEU A 155 -1.82 -12.40 -2.01
C LEU A 155 -2.07 -11.93 -0.57
N ARG A 156 -1.04 -11.95 0.28
CA ARG A 156 -1.15 -11.51 1.67
C ARG A 156 -1.48 -10.02 1.76
N MET A 157 -0.74 -9.18 1.04
CA MET A 157 -0.99 -7.73 1.01
C MET A 157 -2.36 -7.41 0.44
N ALA A 158 -2.78 -8.09 -0.64
CA ALA A 158 -4.09 -7.90 -1.24
C ALA A 158 -5.23 -8.21 -0.27
N ARG A 159 -5.13 -9.29 0.52
CA ARG A 159 -6.12 -9.63 1.56
C ARG A 159 -6.20 -8.58 2.65
N LEU A 160 -5.07 -8.08 3.14
CA LEU A 160 -5.03 -7.00 4.14
C LEU A 160 -5.73 -5.73 3.63
N VAL A 161 -5.48 -5.33 2.37
CA VAL A 161 -6.18 -4.19 1.75
C VAL A 161 -7.68 -4.48 1.64
N ALA A 162 -8.06 -5.66 1.17
CA ALA A 162 -9.47 -6.03 1.03
C ALA A 162 -10.22 -6.06 2.38
N GLU A 163 -9.58 -6.49 3.47
CA GLU A 163 -10.13 -6.43 4.83
C GLU A 163 -10.35 -4.99 5.29
N ARG A 164 -9.39 -4.10 5.03
CA ARG A 164 -9.48 -2.67 5.39
C ARG A 164 -10.58 -1.94 4.61
N ILE A 165 -10.76 -2.26 3.32
CA ILE A 165 -11.90 -1.74 2.53
C ILE A 165 -13.23 -2.15 3.19
N SER A 166 -13.37 -3.38 3.71
CA SER A 166 -14.59 -3.82 4.39
C SER A 166 -14.83 -3.14 5.74
N ALA A 167 -13.77 -2.74 6.44
CA ALA A 167 -13.84 -2.09 7.73
C ALA A 167 -14.06 -0.57 7.64
N SER A 168 -13.98 -0.01 6.43
CA SER A 168 -14.24 1.42 6.18
C SER A 168 -15.75 1.66 6.16
N PRO A 169 -16.25 2.70 6.88
CA PRO A 169 -17.67 3.02 6.98
C PRO A 169 -18.26 3.52 5.65
#